data_136b568ad0acdf11dfaba90d84bc45f8
#
_entry.id   136b568ad0acdf11dfaba90d84bc45f8
#
_cell.length_a   1.000
_cell.length_b   1.000
_cell.length_c   1.000
_cell.angle_alpha   90.00
_cell.angle_beta   90.00
_cell.angle_gamma   90.00
#
_symmetry.space_group_name_H-M   'P 1'
#
loop_
_entity.id
_entity.type
_entity.pdbx_description
1 polymer ?
#
loop_
_entity_poly.entity_id
_entity_poly.type
_entity_poly.pdbx_seq_one_letter_code
_entity_poly.pdbx_strand_id
1 'polypeptide(L)'
;YFGDAQNEVRTHWSRVFREAFRDAPRAAFTLHAGDLIDEHNMDSQWGEWHQGPDWVNGTIPVIATPGNHEYQKDSETERIWTNKQGQPINIEIESLNNDNPEVFIVDIEDFQNRTGTIKIKDSGEIIDADEGIELITGYKKDELINKPILGGKAPLYDRLQNPDGVQKVSNHWRPQFSFPIQNVPDERLKETLYYLDYQGVRFISLDSNIEMELQVDWLRKVLEENNNRWTIITFHHPLYSPASDRDNSEMRQLWKPLLDEFKVDLVLSGHDHTYQRTGVIDTKKIENIPTGYQQAYDPEIGTVHVVSVSGPKMYKITKGSYAKKLGENTQLYQIIDINKDDLRFRAFTATGKLYDEFLLKKRKDQPNLLIETNP
;
A
#
# COMPACT_ATOMS: atom_id res chain seq x y z
N TYR A 1 -3.73 8.89 -14.02
CA TYR A 1 -3.46 8.35 -12.71
C TYR A 1 -4.21 7.04 -12.51
N PHE A 2 -3.55 6.09 -11.86
CA PHE A 2 -4.09 4.78 -11.51
C PHE A 2 -3.74 4.45 -10.05
N GLY A 3 -4.72 4.03 -9.26
CA GLY A 3 -4.52 3.39 -7.98
C GLY A 3 -4.74 1.88 -8.14
N ASP A 4 -4.04 1.06 -7.36
CA ASP A 4 -4.28 -0.37 -7.17
C ASP A 4 -4.66 -1.11 -8.46
N ALA A 5 -3.66 -1.40 -9.29
CA ALA A 5 -3.84 -2.20 -10.49
C ALA A 5 -4.00 -3.69 -10.18
N GLN A 6 -3.51 -4.12 -9.02
CA GLN A 6 -3.42 -5.49 -8.56
C GLN A 6 -4.67 -6.32 -8.75
N ASN A 7 -4.47 -7.62 -8.80
CA ASN A 7 -5.32 -8.76 -9.14
C ASN A 7 -5.79 -8.76 -10.59
N GLU A 8 -5.55 -9.88 -11.25
CA GLU A 8 -5.94 -10.12 -12.64
C GLU A 8 -5.54 -8.98 -13.59
N VAL A 9 -4.32 -8.49 -13.44
CA VAL A 9 -3.77 -7.30 -14.12
C VAL A 9 -3.93 -7.44 -15.64
N ARG A 10 -3.55 -8.59 -16.19
CA ARG A 10 -3.61 -8.85 -17.63
C ARG A 10 -5.04 -8.84 -18.17
N THR A 11 -6.01 -9.35 -17.43
CA THR A 11 -7.37 -9.56 -17.92
C THR A 11 -8.31 -8.40 -17.63
N HIS A 12 -8.10 -7.68 -16.51
CA HIS A 12 -8.99 -6.61 -16.06
C HIS A 12 -8.35 -5.24 -16.14
N TRP A 13 -7.19 -5.03 -15.52
CA TRP A 13 -6.55 -3.71 -15.51
C TRP A 13 -6.10 -3.26 -16.89
N SER A 14 -5.60 -4.17 -17.75
CA SER A 14 -5.20 -3.85 -19.12
C SER A 14 -6.30 -3.17 -19.94
N ARG A 15 -7.56 -3.49 -19.68
CA ARG A 15 -8.71 -2.82 -20.34
C ARG A 15 -8.88 -1.39 -19.86
N VAL A 16 -8.73 -1.16 -18.56
CA VAL A 16 -8.78 0.18 -17.96
C VAL A 16 -7.66 1.06 -18.53
N PHE A 17 -6.45 0.51 -18.59
CA PHE A 17 -5.30 1.20 -19.16
C PHE A 17 -5.50 1.56 -20.63
N ARG A 18 -6.05 0.64 -21.43
CA ARG A 18 -6.35 0.90 -22.85
C ARG A 18 -7.37 2.02 -23.04
N GLU A 19 -8.42 2.07 -22.22
CA GLU A 19 -9.38 3.16 -22.25
C GLU A 19 -8.73 4.50 -21.87
N ALA A 20 -7.89 4.51 -20.82
CA ALA A 20 -7.13 5.68 -20.42
C ALA A 20 -6.21 6.17 -21.55
N PHE A 21 -5.49 5.26 -22.20
CA PHE A 21 -4.64 5.60 -23.35
C PHE A 21 -5.44 6.13 -24.55
N ARG A 22 -6.60 5.54 -24.84
CA ARG A 22 -7.49 6.05 -25.91
C ARG A 22 -7.91 7.48 -25.66
N ASP A 23 -8.23 7.83 -24.42
CA ASP A 23 -8.70 9.15 -24.03
C ASP A 23 -7.56 10.17 -23.87
N ALA A 24 -6.35 9.72 -23.54
CA ALA A 24 -5.17 10.55 -23.34
C ALA A 24 -3.91 9.97 -24.05
N PRO A 25 -3.90 9.79 -25.37
CA PRO A 25 -2.80 9.12 -26.09
C PRO A 25 -1.50 9.95 -26.12
N ARG A 26 -1.55 11.21 -25.67
CA ARG A 26 -0.41 12.12 -25.57
C ARG A 26 -0.12 12.52 -24.14
N ALA A 27 -0.47 11.65 -23.17
CA ALA A 27 -0.10 11.86 -21.79
C ALA A 27 1.43 11.99 -21.67
N ALA A 28 1.89 12.92 -20.82
CA ALA A 28 3.32 13.12 -20.60
C ALA A 28 3.93 11.92 -19.82
N PHE A 29 3.16 11.32 -18.94
CA PHE A 29 3.49 10.10 -18.18
C PHE A 29 2.23 9.50 -17.57
N THR A 30 2.34 8.28 -17.07
CA THR A 30 1.35 7.65 -16.20
C THR A 30 1.83 7.75 -14.75
N LEU A 31 0.90 7.95 -13.80
CA LEU A 31 1.19 8.00 -12.37
C LEU A 31 0.44 6.87 -11.67
N HIS A 32 1.15 6.11 -10.83
CA HIS A 32 0.62 4.96 -10.11
C HIS A 32 0.82 5.11 -8.61
N ALA A 33 -0.24 4.94 -7.83
CA ALA A 33 -0.23 5.09 -6.37
C ALA A 33 -0.08 3.76 -5.63
N GLY A 34 0.79 2.87 -6.13
CA GLY A 34 1.12 1.60 -5.49
C GLY A 34 0.16 0.45 -5.81
N ASP A 35 0.49 -0.71 -5.28
CA ASP A 35 -0.20 -1.97 -5.52
C ASP A 35 -0.36 -2.27 -7.01
N LEU A 36 0.78 -2.28 -7.71
CA LEU A 36 0.86 -2.57 -9.15
C LEU A 36 0.58 -4.04 -9.42
N ILE A 37 1.01 -4.89 -8.48
CA ILE A 37 0.89 -6.35 -8.49
C ILE A 37 0.34 -6.83 -7.14
N ASP A 38 -0.02 -8.10 -7.01
CA ASP A 38 -0.56 -8.69 -5.78
C ASP A 38 0.51 -9.36 -4.90
N GLU A 39 1.55 -9.95 -5.52
CA GLU A 39 2.62 -10.65 -4.82
C GLU A 39 3.98 -10.11 -5.27
N HIS A 40 4.70 -9.47 -4.36
CA HIS A 40 5.93 -8.71 -4.63
C HIS A 40 7.05 -9.49 -5.33
N ASN A 41 7.13 -10.80 -5.11
CA ASN A 41 8.19 -11.69 -5.59
C ASN A 41 7.77 -12.53 -6.83
N MET A 42 6.62 -12.25 -7.42
CA MET A 42 6.09 -12.98 -8.56
C MET A 42 6.45 -12.34 -9.91
N ASP A 43 7.49 -12.83 -10.58
CA ASP A 43 7.88 -12.39 -11.93
C ASP A 43 6.73 -12.42 -12.94
N SER A 44 5.84 -13.41 -12.84
CA SER A 44 4.69 -13.50 -13.75
C SER A 44 3.73 -12.33 -13.62
N GLN A 45 3.46 -11.86 -12.40
CA GLN A 45 2.59 -10.71 -12.17
C GLN A 45 3.25 -9.39 -12.63
N TRP A 46 4.54 -9.24 -12.40
CA TRP A 46 5.31 -8.14 -12.96
C TRP A 46 5.29 -8.17 -14.50
N GLY A 47 5.44 -9.36 -15.07
CA GLY A 47 5.29 -9.57 -16.53
C GLY A 47 3.89 -9.14 -17.02
N GLU A 48 2.82 -9.49 -16.32
CA GLU A 48 1.46 -9.07 -16.65
C GLU A 48 1.27 -7.56 -16.54
N TRP A 49 1.86 -6.93 -15.52
CA TRP A 49 1.78 -5.48 -15.35
C TRP A 49 2.45 -4.73 -16.52
N HIS A 50 3.60 -5.22 -16.99
CA HIS A 50 4.25 -4.66 -18.19
C HIS A 50 3.49 -4.96 -19.48
N GLN A 51 2.89 -6.15 -19.62
CA GLN A 51 2.11 -6.53 -20.78
C GLN A 51 0.76 -5.81 -20.88
N GLY A 52 0.20 -5.35 -19.76
CA GLY A 52 -1.07 -4.62 -19.74
C GLY A 52 -1.05 -3.37 -20.63
N PRO A 53 -0.10 -2.45 -20.41
CA PRO A 53 0.16 -1.30 -21.27
C PRO A 53 0.85 -1.63 -22.59
N ASP A 54 1.59 -2.77 -22.66
CA ASP A 54 2.37 -3.21 -23.80
C ASP A 54 3.34 -2.12 -24.29
N TRP A 55 3.38 -1.85 -25.59
CA TRP A 55 4.28 -0.85 -26.20
C TRP A 55 4.11 0.58 -25.64
N VAL A 56 2.99 0.89 -24.99
CA VAL A 56 2.74 2.22 -24.41
C VAL A 56 3.77 2.55 -23.33
N ASN A 57 4.15 1.60 -22.47
CA ASN A 57 5.20 1.80 -21.47
C ASN A 57 6.58 2.07 -22.09
N GLY A 58 6.79 1.70 -23.35
CA GLY A 58 7.99 2.07 -24.10
C GLY A 58 7.97 3.49 -24.67
N THR A 59 6.83 4.20 -24.59
CA THR A 59 6.65 5.53 -25.20
C THR A 59 6.18 6.59 -24.20
N ILE A 60 5.46 6.19 -23.16
CA ILE A 60 4.97 7.08 -22.08
C ILE A 60 5.67 6.67 -20.79
N PRO A 61 6.49 7.55 -20.18
CA PRO A 61 7.15 7.29 -18.91
C PRO A 61 6.16 6.96 -17.78
N VAL A 62 6.65 6.20 -16.80
CA VAL A 62 5.89 5.82 -15.60
C VAL A 62 6.45 6.56 -14.40
N ILE A 63 5.58 7.11 -13.56
CA ILE A 63 5.86 7.56 -12.19
C ILE A 63 5.10 6.61 -11.28
N ALA A 64 5.75 6.00 -10.29
CA ALA A 64 5.11 5.09 -9.37
C ALA A 64 5.62 5.29 -7.94
N THR A 65 4.72 5.19 -6.97
CA THR A 65 5.05 4.98 -5.57
C THR A 65 4.74 3.52 -5.21
N PRO A 66 5.49 2.85 -4.33
CA PRO A 66 5.18 1.49 -3.94
C PRO A 66 3.98 1.43 -3.00
N GLY A 67 3.14 0.41 -3.16
CA GLY A 67 2.14 0.01 -2.20
C GLY A 67 2.65 -1.09 -1.26
N ASN A 68 1.78 -1.57 -0.37
CA ASN A 68 2.16 -2.64 0.54
C ASN A 68 2.36 -3.99 -0.15
N HIS A 69 1.82 -4.17 -1.35
CA HIS A 69 2.01 -5.36 -2.16
C HIS A 69 3.35 -5.38 -2.92
N GLU A 70 4.06 -4.28 -3.00
CA GLU A 70 5.45 -4.21 -3.46
C GLU A 70 6.46 -4.47 -2.36
N TYR A 71 6.03 -4.57 -1.10
CA TYR A 71 6.88 -4.87 0.04
C TYR A 71 6.88 -6.34 0.42
N GLN A 72 8.02 -6.82 0.92
CA GLN A 72 8.08 -8.15 1.53
C GLN A 72 7.09 -8.21 2.68
N LYS A 73 6.20 -9.20 2.66
CA LYS A 73 5.27 -9.43 3.77
C LYS A 73 6.04 -9.97 4.97
N ASP A 74 5.68 -9.54 6.18
CA ASP A 74 6.28 -10.05 7.43
C ASP A 74 6.17 -11.58 7.55
N SER A 75 5.18 -12.19 6.89
CA SER A 75 4.96 -13.65 6.86
C SER A 75 5.85 -14.40 5.88
N GLU A 76 6.59 -13.71 5.00
CA GLU A 76 7.52 -14.29 4.03
C GLU A 76 8.97 -14.25 4.48
N THR A 77 9.26 -13.62 5.59
CA THR A 77 10.43 -14.01 6.37
C THR A 77 10.25 -15.49 6.66
N GLU A 78 11.17 -16.33 6.19
CA GLU A 78 11.20 -17.75 6.43
C GLU A 78 10.65 -18.02 7.83
N ARG A 79 9.58 -18.80 7.94
CA ARG A 79 9.02 -19.19 9.21
C ARG A 79 10.05 -20.08 9.87
N ILE A 80 10.93 -19.50 10.65
CA ILE A 80 11.88 -20.27 11.43
C ILE A 80 11.17 -20.62 12.71
N TRP A 81 11.10 -21.89 12.96
CA TRP A 81 10.76 -22.41 14.25
C TRP A 81 11.93 -22.17 15.19
N THR A 82 11.67 -21.73 16.39
CA THR A 82 12.72 -21.46 17.36
C THR A 82 12.49 -22.22 18.65
N ASN A 83 13.61 -22.58 19.30
CA ASN A 83 13.57 -23.08 20.67
C ASN A 83 13.29 -21.91 21.65
N LYS A 84 13.19 -22.25 22.96
CA LYS A 84 12.91 -21.28 24.04
C LYS A 84 13.98 -20.19 24.17
N GLN A 85 15.16 -20.38 23.60
CA GLN A 85 16.29 -19.44 23.56
C GLN A 85 16.33 -18.62 22.26
N GLY A 86 15.34 -18.78 21.36
CA GLY A 86 15.30 -18.08 20.06
C GLY A 86 16.24 -18.66 18.99
N GLN A 87 16.80 -19.86 19.21
CA GLN A 87 17.64 -20.53 18.21
C GLN A 87 16.78 -21.31 17.22
N PRO A 88 17.13 -21.31 15.91
CA PRO A 88 16.37 -21.99 14.89
C PRO A 88 16.30 -23.50 15.09
N ILE A 89 15.13 -24.08 14.82
CA ILE A 89 14.87 -25.51 14.73
C ILE A 89 14.16 -25.84 13.43
N ASN A 90 14.45 -26.97 12.83
CA ASN A 90 13.76 -27.47 11.64
C ASN A 90 12.54 -28.29 12.09
N ILE A 91 11.43 -28.12 11.39
CA ILE A 91 10.22 -28.90 11.63
C ILE A 91 9.78 -29.51 10.31
N GLU A 92 9.69 -30.84 10.27
CA GLU A 92 9.11 -31.58 9.16
C GLU A 92 7.83 -32.25 9.63
N ILE A 93 6.75 -32.04 8.90
CA ILE A 93 5.47 -32.72 9.15
C ILE A 93 5.50 -34.00 8.32
N GLU A 94 5.81 -35.11 8.94
CA GLU A 94 5.63 -36.41 8.30
C GLU A 94 4.16 -36.83 8.36
N SER A 95 3.76 -37.47 7.28
CA SER A 95 2.40 -37.93 6.97
C SER A 95 1.62 -38.58 8.13
N LEU A 96 0.30 -38.59 7.97
CA LEU A 96 -0.71 -39.33 8.74
C LEU A 96 -0.13 -40.55 9.48
N ASN A 97 -0.26 -40.55 10.80
CA ASN A 97 -0.08 -41.75 11.57
C ASN A 97 -1.03 -42.83 11.04
N ASN A 98 -0.48 -43.92 10.49
CA ASN A 98 -1.28 -44.98 9.88
C ASN A 98 -2.27 -45.63 10.85
N ASP A 99 -2.05 -45.47 12.17
CA ASP A 99 -2.88 -46.01 13.24
C ASP A 99 -4.01 -45.06 13.68
N ASN A 100 -3.87 -43.73 13.40
CA ASN A 100 -4.88 -42.73 13.68
C ASN A 100 -4.81 -41.59 12.68
N PRO A 101 -5.74 -41.49 11.70
CA PRO A 101 -5.72 -40.49 10.63
C PRO A 101 -5.97 -39.04 11.09
N GLU A 102 -6.35 -38.82 12.33
CA GLU A 102 -6.54 -37.49 12.91
C GLU A 102 -5.30 -36.96 13.65
N VAL A 103 -4.20 -37.72 13.65
CA VAL A 103 -2.96 -37.37 14.36
C VAL A 103 -1.80 -37.33 13.38
N PHE A 104 -1.10 -36.21 13.37
CA PHE A 104 0.12 -36.00 12.58
C PHE A 104 1.35 -36.13 13.48
N ILE A 105 2.40 -36.69 12.92
CA ILE A 105 3.73 -36.75 13.54
C ILE A 105 4.56 -35.62 12.95
N VAL A 106 5.18 -34.87 13.82
CA VAL A 106 6.04 -33.72 13.46
C VAL A 106 7.42 -33.98 14.04
N ASP A 107 8.39 -34.16 13.16
CA ASP A 107 9.79 -34.28 13.52
C ASP A 107 10.44 -32.91 13.66
N ILE A 108 11.22 -32.74 14.72
CA ILE A 108 11.91 -31.50 15.05
C ILE A 108 13.39 -31.80 15.13
N GLU A 109 14.21 -31.04 14.44
CA GLU A 109 15.65 -31.12 14.44
C GLU A 109 16.28 -29.77 14.82
N ASP A 110 17.29 -29.79 15.68
CA ASP A 110 18.04 -28.57 16.00
C ASP A 110 19.33 -28.43 15.16
N PHE A 111 20.02 -27.30 15.34
CA PHE A 111 21.26 -26.98 14.64
C PHE A 111 22.44 -27.92 14.99
N GLN A 112 22.28 -28.82 15.95
CA GLN A 112 23.26 -29.86 16.32
C GLN A 112 22.83 -31.23 15.79
N ASN A 113 21.83 -31.29 14.90
CA ASN A 113 21.23 -32.51 14.33
C ASN A 113 20.65 -33.46 15.42
N ARG A 114 20.16 -32.89 16.53
CA ARG A 114 19.40 -33.64 17.53
C ARG A 114 17.95 -33.65 17.09
N THR A 115 17.31 -34.80 17.15
CA THR A 115 15.94 -34.99 16.69
C THR A 115 14.99 -35.30 17.82
N GLY A 116 13.76 -34.88 17.72
CA GLY A 116 12.65 -35.19 18.62
C GLY A 116 11.34 -35.12 17.90
N THR A 117 10.30 -35.68 18.45
CA THR A 117 9.00 -35.83 17.81
C THR A 117 7.87 -35.30 18.67
N ILE A 118 6.96 -34.55 18.06
CA ILE A 118 5.68 -34.19 18.67
C ILE A 118 4.52 -34.79 17.87
N LYS A 119 3.39 -35.00 18.53
CA LYS A 119 2.13 -35.38 17.87
C LYS A 119 1.14 -34.25 17.98
N ILE A 120 0.47 -33.97 16.88
CA ILE A 120 -0.55 -32.91 16.79
C ILE A 120 -1.86 -33.48 16.26
N LYS A 121 -2.97 -32.85 16.65
CA LYS A 121 -4.28 -33.05 16.00
C LYS A 121 -4.35 -32.33 14.66
N ASP A 122 -5.34 -32.65 13.86
CA ASP A 122 -5.69 -31.89 12.64
C ASP A 122 -5.94 -30.40 12.93
N SER A 123 -6.38 -30.04 14.13
CA SER A 123 -6.48 -28.67 14.62
C SER A 123 -5.15 -27.94 14.85
N GLY A 124 -4.01 -28.64 14.76
CA GLY A 124 -2.68 -28.15 15.10
C GLY A 124 -2.37 -28.12 16.59
N GLU A 125 -3.20 -28.69 17.46
CA GLU A 125 -2.96 -28.77 18.91
C GLU A 125 -1.99 -29.90 19.24
N ILE A 126 -0.92 -29.61 20.02
CA ILE A 126 0.05 -30.60 20.47
C ILE A 126 -0.57 -31.50 21.53
N ILE A 127 -0.56 -32.81 21.29
CA ILE A 127 -1.15 -33.82 22.19
C ILE A 127 -0.12 -34.70 22.84
N ASP A 128 1.07 -34.80 22.26
CA ASP A 128 2.16 -35.62 22.81
C ASP A 128 3.52 -35.06 22.34
N ALA A 129 4.58 -35.34 23.10
CA ALA A 129 5.95 -35.02 22.78
C ALA A 129 6.87 -36.09 23.41
N ASP A 130 7.93 -36.46 22.70
CA ASP A 130 8.93 -37.40 23.20
C ASP A 130 9.92 -36.73 24.16
N GLU A 131 10.82 -37.53 24.77
CA GLU A 131 11.80 -37.04 25.72
C GLU A 131 12.89 -36.19 25.07
N GLY A 132 13.13 -36.31 23.76
CA GLY A 132 14.10 -35.50 22.99
C GLY A 132 13.71 -34.06 22.88
N ILE A 133 12.42 -33.77 22.89
CA ILE A 133 11.85 -32.42 22.64
C ILE A 133 12.33 -31.41 23.70
N GLU A 134 12.43 -31.79 24.99
CA GLU A 134 12.91 -30.87 26.01
C GLU A 134 14.35 -30.42 25.76
N LEU A 135 15.19 -31.35 25.28
CA LEU A 135 16.59 -31.03 24.96
C LEU A 135 16.76 -30.12 23.76
N ILE A 136 15.89 -30.27 22.75
CA ILE A 136 15.93 -29.51 21.49
C ILE A 136 15.29 -28.14 21.65
N THR A 137 14.10 -28.13 22.25
CA THR A 137 13.26 -26.91 22.28
C THR A 137 13.44 -26.09 23.55
N GLY A 138 13.99 -26.69 24.62
CA GLY A 138 14.07 -26.06 25.94
C GLY A 138 12.73 -25.95 26.67
N TYR A 139 11.65 -26.45 26.07
CA TYR A 139 10.33 -26.52 26.72
C TYR A 139 10.09 -27.90 27.32
N LYS A 140 9.54 -27.92 28.51
CA LYS A 140 9.07 -29.18 29.09
C LYS A 140 7.83 -29.65 28.37
N LYS A 141 7.59 -30.98 28.39
CA LYS A 141 6.43 -31.58 27.74
C LYS A 141 5.10 -30.93 28.16
N ASP A 142 4.93 -30.66 29.44
CA ASP A 142 3.73 -30.04 30.01
C ASP A 142 3.54 -28.58 29.58
N GLU A 143 4.61 -27.88 29.19
CA GLU A 143 4.54 -26.53 28.62
C GLU A 143 4.05 -26.53 27.17
N LEU A 144 4.19 -27.66 26.46
CA LEU A 144 3.81 -27.82 25.06
C LEU A 144 2.41 -28.42 24.86
N ILE A 145 2.03 -29.38 25.70
CA ILE A 145 0.75 -30.07 25.57
C ILE A 145 -0.41 -29.12 25.67
N ASN A 146 -1.44 -29.30 24.80
CA ASN A 146 -2.63 -28.45 24.61
C ASN A 146 -2.28 -27.04 24.13
N LYS A 147 -1.08 -26.80 23.58
CA LYS A 147 -0.74 -25.57 22.88
C LYS A 147 -0.80 -25.78 21.37
N PRO A 148 -1.14 -24.74 20.62
CA PRO A 148 -1.08 -24.83 19.17
C PRO A 148 0.38 -24.89 18.69
N ILE A 149 0.61 -25.65 17.62
CA ILE A 149 1.92 -25.65 16.94
C ILE A 149 2.12 -24.40 16.10
N LEU A 150 1.03 -23.76 15.65
CA LEU A 150 1.02 -22.57 14.80
C LEU A 150 0.25 -21.41 15.44
N GLY A 151 0.67 -20.18 15.13
CA GLY A 151 -0.03 -18.96 15.54
C GLY A 151 0.57 -18.26 16.77
N GLY A 152 0.13 -17.06 17.07
CA GLY A 152 0.74 -16.15 18.06
C GLY A 152 0.73 -16.59 19.53
N LYS A 153 0.31 -17.83 19.83
CA LYS A 153 0.38 -18.47 21.17
C LYS A 153 1.12 -19.80 21.14
N ALA A 154 1.70 -20.16 19.99
CA ALA A 154 2.45 -21.40 19.83
C ALA A 154 3.85 -21.25 20.47
N PRO A 155 4.25 -22.13 21.42
CA PRO A 155 5.52 -22.00 22.11
C PRO A 155 6.74 -22.14 21.19
N LEU A 156 6.63 -22.96 20.15
CA LEU A 156 7.71 -23.23 19.19
C LEU A 156 7.66 -22.33 17.97
N TYR A 157 6.64 -21.49 17.86
CA TYR A 157 6.44 -20.58 16.74
C TYR A 157 6.84 -19.19 17.18
N ASP A 158 8.07 -18.83 16.92
CA ASP A 158 8.42 -17.43 16.94
C ASP A 158 8.21 -16.85 15.54
N ARG A 159 7.55 -15.71 15.47
CA ARG A 159 7.69 -14.89 14.28
C ARG A 159 9.15 -14.52 14.25
N LEU A 160 9.92 -15.17 13.38
CA LEU A 160 11.14 -14.50 13.03
C LEU A 160 10.75 -13.12 12.50
N GLN A 161 10.98 -12.19 13.34
CA GLN A 161 11.49 -10.94 12.86
C GLN A 161 12.56 -11.30 11.83
N ASN A 162 12.38 -10.85 10.57
CA ASN A 162 13.47 -10.65 9.64
C ASN A 162 14.72 -10.40 10.49
N PRO A 163 15.81 -11.18 10.39
CA PRO A 163 16.94 -11.06 11.30
C PRO A 163 17.45 -9.64 11.43
N ASP A 164 17.11 -8.77 10.47
CA ASP A 164 17.37 -7.34 10.50
C ASP A 164 16.14 -6.54 10.97
N GLY A 165 14.95 -7.14 11.16
CA GLY A 165 13.70 -6.45 11.52
C GLY A 165 13.24 -5.39 10.51
N VAL A 166 13.78 -5.41 9.29
CA VAL A 166 13.76 -4.28 8.37
C VAL A 166 12.85 -4.59 7.20
N GLN A 167 11.65 -4.04 7.24
CA GLN A 167 10.76 -4.05 6.08
C GLN A 167 11.42 -3.32 4.90
N LYS A 168 11.40 -3.92 3.72
CA LYS A 168 12.01 -3.35 2.51
C LYS A 168 11.17 -3.65 1.26
N VAL A 169 11.25 -2.77 0.29
CA VAL A 169 10.65 -2.99 -1.01
C VAL A 169 11.25 -4.21 -1.70
N SER A 170 10.44 -4.92 -2.46
CA SER A 170 10.84 -6.12 -3.22
C SER A 170 12.09 -5.88 -4.06
N ASN A 171 12.90 -6.92 -4.17
CA ASN A 171 14.05 -6.94 -5.08
C ASN A 171 13.66 -6.75 -6.55
N HIS A 172 12.37 -6.92 -6.90
CA HIS A 172 11.85 -6.66 -8.25
C HIS A 172 11.63 -5.18 -8.54
N TRP A 173 11.48 -4.32 -7.52
CA TRP A 173 11.18 -2.90 -7.70
C TRP A 173 12.27 -2.15 -8.46
N ARG A 174 13.49 -2.14 -7.91
CA ARG A 174 14.61 -1.37 -8.45
C ARG A 174 15.09 -1.81 -9.83
N PRO A 175 15.08 -3.09 -10.21
CA PRO A 175 15.41 -3.48 -11.59
C PRO A 175 14.41 -2.99 -12.65
N GLN A 176 13.18 -2.66 -12.25
CA GLN A 176 12.12 -2.24 -13.16
C GLN A 176 11.96 -0.73 -13.27
N PHE A 177 12.34 0.00 -12.21
CA PHE A 177 12.19 1.44 -12.13
C PHE A 177 13.52 2.13 -11.83
N SER A 178 13.81 3.22 -12.55
CA SER A 178 14.95 4.10 -12.31
C SER A 178 14.45 5.47 -11.89
N PHE A 179 13.95 5.56 -10.65
CA PHE A 179 13.52 6.83 -10.11
C PHE A 179 14.69 7.66 -9.57
N PRO A 180 14.52 8.98 -9.39
CA PRO A 180 15.57 9.82 -8.88
C PRO A 180 16.09 9.36 -7.53
N ILE A 181 17.41 9.22 -7.39
CA ILE A 181 18.07 8.98 -6.11
C ILE A 181 18.49 10.36 -5.57
N GLN A 182 17.75 10.84 -4.58
CA GLN A 182 18.01 12.10 -3.90
C GLN A 182 18.52 11.83 -2.48
N ASN A 183 18.96 12.87 -1.76
CA ASN A 183 19.42 12.71 -0.38
C ASN A 183 18.25 12.28 0.54
N VAL A 184 17.91 11.00 0.51
CA VAL A 184 16.89 10.40 1.35
C VAL A 184 17.47 10.07 2.73
N PRO A 185 16.65 10.10 3.79
CA PRO A 185 17.14 9.90 5.17
C PRO A 185 17.55 8.44 5.48
N ASP A 186 17.10 7.48 4.69
CA ASP A 186 17.41 6.06 4.85
C ASP A 186 17.61 5.39 3.48
N GLU A 187 18.59 4.50 3.39
CA GLU A 187 18.94 3.79 2.15
C GLU A 187 17.78 2.96 1.57
N ARG A 188 16.88 2.48 2.42
CA ARG A 188 15.68 1.72 2.02
C ARG A 188 14.68 2.56 1.24
N LEU A 189 14.68 3.88 1.46
CA LEU A 189 13.80 4.84 0.80
C LEU A 189 14.32 5.29 -0.58
N LYS A 190 15.49 4.82 -1.02
CA LYS A 190 15.97 5.12 -2.37
C LYS A 190 14.99 4.59 -3.41
N GLU A 191 14.67 5.43 -4.40
CA GLU A 191 13.74 5.14 -5.51
C GLU A 191 12.28 4.87 -5.10
N THR A 192 11.93 5.05 -3.81
CA THR A 192 10.55 5.06 -3.31
C THR A 192 10.16 6.43 -2.79
N LEU A 193 11.11 7.12 -2.15
CA LEU A 193 11.02 8.52 -1.71
C LEU A 193 11.79 9.41 -2.70
N TYR A 194 11.07 10.18 -3.51
CA TYR A 194 11.69 11.06 -4.51
C TYR A 194 10.74 12.18 -4.95
N TYR A 195 11.28 13.17 -5.64
CA TYR A 195 10.48 14.14 -6.38
C TYR A 195 11.05 14.35 -7.78
N LEU A 196 10.21 14.86 -8.65
CA LEU A 196 10.59 15.31 -9.99
C LEU A 196 9.78 16.55 -10.37
N ASP A 197 10.40 17.42 -11.16
CA ASP A 197 9.77 18.62 -11.68
C ASP A 197 9.50 18.48 -13.18
N TYR A 198 8.27 18.73 -13.57
CA TYR A 198 7.89 18.69 -14.97
C TYR A 198 6.92 19.84 -15.31
N GLN A 199 7.33 20.72 -16.22
CA GLN A 199 6.52 21.83 -16.76
C GLN A 199 5.81 22.68 -15.69
N GLY A 200 6.52 23.01 -14.60
CA GLY A 200 5.97 23.86 -13.53
C GLY A 200 5.11 23.10 -12.51
N VAL A 201 5.23 21.79 -12.47
CA VAL A 201 4.61 20.91 -11.47
C VAL A 201 5.70 20.13 -10.76
N ARG A 202 5.68 20.12 -9.42
CA ARG A 202 6.47 19.19 -8.61
C ARG A 202 5.63 17.99 -8.25
N PHE A 203 6.09 16.81 -8.65
CA PHE A 203 5.53 15.53 -8.25
C PHE A 203 6.42 14.95 -7.15
N ILE A 204 5.82 14.58 -6.03
CA ILE A 204 6.52 14.01 -4.87
C ILE A 204 5.95 12.63 -4.60
N SER A 205 6.80 11.61 -4.57
CA SER A 205 6.48 10.26 -4.10
C SER A 205 6.94 10.14 -2.65
N LEU A 206 6.04 9.79 -1.75
CA LEU A 206 6.33 9.41 -0.37
C LEU A 206 6.10 7.91 -0.20
N ASP A 207 6.91 7.30 0.64
CA ASP A 207 6.78 5.90 0.97
C ASP A 207 5.95 5.73 2.25
N SER A 208 4.70 5.32 2.09
CA SER A 208 3.79 5.13 3.21
C SER A 208 3.88 3.74 3.87
N ASN A 209 4.89 2.94 3.51
CA ASN A 209 5.08 1.60 4.05
C ASN A 209 6.12 1.55 5.17
N ILE A 210 7.16 2.39 5.07
CA ILE A 210 8.28 2.39 6.02
C ILE A 210 8.73 3.81 6.39
N GLU A 211 9.33 3.95 7.57
CA GLU A 211 10.09 5.12 8.00
C GLU A 211 9.39 6.48 7.76
N MET A 212 8.09 6.54 8.02
CA MET A 212 7.28 7.73 7.76
C MET A 212 7.76 8.98 8.51
N GLU A 213 8.24 8.81 9.75
CA GLU A 213 8.78 9.91 10.56
C GLU A 213 10.03 10.52 9.94
N LEU A 214 10.94 9.67 9.44
CA LEU A 214 12.19 10.15 8.83
C LEU A 214 11.95 10.97 7.55
N GLN A 215 10.82 10.77 6.89
CA GLN A 215 10.45 11.49 5.68
C GLN A 215 9.97 12.93 5.95
N VAL A 216 9.63 13.28 7.19
CA VAL A 216 9.06 14.60 7.56
C VAL A 216 10.01 15.74 7.23
N ASP A 217 11.26 15.65 7.70
CA ASP A 217 12.26 16.70 7.46
C ASP A 217 12.67 16.79 5.98
N TRP A 218 12.76 15.65 5.31
CA TRP A 218 13.00 15.58 3.87
C TRP A 218 11.87 16.25 3.09
N LEU A 219 10.61 15.93 3.42
CA LEU A 219 9.43 16.51 2.77
C LEU A 219 9.36 18.01 2.98
N ARG A 220 9.61 18.50 4.21
CA ARG A 220 9.68 19.93 4.52
C ARG A 220 10.66 20.64 3.60
N LYS A 221 11.90 20.13 3.52
CA LYS A 221 12.94 20.72 2.67
C LYS A 221 12.51 20.73 1.18
N VAL A 222 11.97 19.63 0.70
CA VAL A 222 11.51 19.53 -0.70
C VAL A 222 10.39 20.52 -0.99
N LEU A 223 9.49 20.77 -0.03
CA LEU A 223 8.41 21.76 -0.18
C LEU A 223 8.92 23.20 -0.06
N GLU A 224 9.86 23.49 0.84
CA GLU A 224 10.51 24.83 0.98
C GLU A 224 11.27 25.24 -0.30
N GLU A 225 11.97 24.29 -0.93
CA GLU A 225 12.73 24.51 -2.15
C GLU A 225 11.87 24.49 -3.43
N ASN A 226 10.54 24.32 -3.30
CA ASN A 226 9.66 24.20 -4.44
C ASN A 226 9.26 25.55 -5.03
N ASN A 227 9.76 25.83 -6.22
CA ASN A 227 9.40 27.01 -7.00
C ASN A 227 8.37 26.72 -8.12
N ASN A 228 7.84 25.50 -8.19
CA ASN A 228 6.85 25.14 -9.17
C ASN A 228 5.48 25.73 -8.81
N ARG A 229 4.66 25.88 -9.84
CA ARG A 229 3.32 26.43 -9.67
C ARG A 229 2.37 25.46 -8.98
N TRP A 230 2.53 24.17 -9.26
CA TRP A 230 1.70 23.10 -8.77
C TRP A 230 2.52 22.10 -7.96
N THR A 231 1.91 21.56 -6.92
CA THR A 231 2.49 20.48 -6.11
C THR A 231 1.51 19.33 -6.02
N ILE A 232 1.91 18.18 -6.53
CA ILE A 232 1.13 16.93 -6.48
C ILE A 232 1.94 15.91 -5.69
N ILE A 233 1.34 15.32 -4.68
CA ILE A 233 1.97 14.28 -3.86
C ILE A 233 1.23 12.97 -4.08
N THR A 234 1.99 11.88 -4.17
CA THR A 234 1.45 10.53 -4.23
C THR A 234 2.08 9.66 -3.16
N PHE A 235 1.26 8.85 -2.52
CA PHE A 235 1.62 7.78 -1.60
C PHE A 235 0.48 6.78 -1.54
N HIS A 236 0.78 5.53 -1.15
CA HIS A 236 -0.19 4.46 -1.27
C HIS A 236 -1.33 4.55 -0.25
N HIS A 237 -1.03 4.55 1.05
CA HIS A 237 -2.05 4.54 2.10
C HIS A 237 -2.69 5.92 2.25
N PRO A 238 -4.03 6.07 2.13
CA PRO A 238 -4.66 7.39 2.16
C PRO A 238 -4.69 8.01 3.56
N LEU A 239 -4.53 9.33 3.66
CA LEU A 239 -4.72 10.05 4.94
C LEU A 239 -6.16 9.96 5.45
N TYR A 240 -7.13 9.79 4.56
CA TYR A 240 -8.55 9.71 4.86
C TYR A 240 -9.14 8.49 4.17
N SER A 241 -9.26 7.40 4.90
CA SER A 241 -9.76 6.13 4.38
C SER A 241 -11.28 6.05 4.47
N PRO A 242 -12.00 5.70 3.40
CA PRO A 242 -13.43 5.41 3.44
C PRO A 242 -13.75 3.99 3.89
N ALA A 243 -12.77 3.08 3.85
CA ALA A 243 -12.97 1.67 4.20
C ALA A 243 -13.10 1.45 5.71
N SER A 244 -13.76 0.36 6.13
CA SER A 244 -13.87 -0.02 7.54
C SER A 244 -12.49 -0.39 8.11
N ASP A 245 -12.36 -0.21 9.43
CA ASP A 245 -11.21 -0.63 10.23
C ASP A 245 -9.84 -0.13 9.73
N ARG A 246 -9.85 0.90 8.87
CA ARG A 246 -8.66 1.55 8.33
C ARG A 246 -8.64 3.01 8.75
N ASP A 247 -7.62 3.39 9.50
CA ASP A 247 -7.36 4.78 9.88
C ASP A 247 -5.86 5.01 9.98
N ASN A 248 -5.34 5.89 9.15
CA ASN A 248 -3.93 6.25 9.09
C ASN A 248 -3.66 7.52 9.92
N SER A 249 -4.09 7.52 11.18
CA SER A 249 -4.02 8.67 12.08
C SER A 249 -2.59 9.13 12.33
N GLU A 250 -1.64 8.21 12.47
CA GLU A 250 -0.21 8.52 12.64
C GLU A 250 0.35 9.25 11.41
N MET A 251 0.16 8.69 10.23
CA MET A 251 0.58 9.32 8.98
C MET A 251 -0.07 10.69 8.77
N ARG A 252 -1.35 10.84 9.16
CA ARG A 252 -2.06 12.12 9.15
C ARG A 252 -1.41 13.16 10.08
N GLN A 253 -0.99 12.74 11.27
CA GLN A 253 -0.30 13.62 12.24
C GLN A 253 1.08 14.05 11.73
N LEU A 254 1.79 13.18 11.04
CA LEU A 254 3.13 13.46 10.52
C LEU A 254 3.11 14.36 9.28
N TRP A 255 2.28 14.06 8.30
CA TRP A 255 2.37 14.67 6.98
C TRP A 255 1.36 15.79 6.73
N LYS A 256 0.12 15.66 7.23
CA LYS A 256 -0.91 16.69 6.99
C LYS A 256 -0.49 18.10 7.37
N PRO A 257 0.19 18.36 8.52
CA PRO A 257 0.64 19.71 8.86
C PRO A 257 1.53 20.34 7.78
N LEU A 258 2.40 19.56 7.15
CA LEU A 258 3.25 20.02 6.04
C LEU A 258 2.44 20.29 4.78
N LEU A 259 1.51 19.40 4.45
CA LEU A 259 0.63 19.58 3.28
C LEU A 259 -0.18 20.87 3.40
N ASP A 260 -0.65 21.19 4.59
CA ASP A 260 -1.43 22.40 4.88
C ASP A 260 -0.54 23.66 4.86
N GLU A 261 0.61 23.63 5.53
CA GLU A 261 1.57 24.73 5.60
C GLU A 261 2.00 25.19 4.21
N PHE A 262 2.34 24.23 3.34
CA PHE A 262 2.82 24.50 1.99
C PHE A 262 1.71 24.50 0.94
N LYS A 263 0.45 24.36 1.35
CA LYS A 263 -0.74 24.39 0.45
C LYS A 263 -0.58 23.47 -0.74
N VAL A 264 -0.27 22.21 -0.48
CA VAL A 264 -0.19 21.17 -1.50
C VAL A 264 -1.51 21.11 -2.25
N ASP A 265 -1.47 21.03 -3.58
CA ASP A 265 -2.68 21.17 -4.40
C ASP A 265 -3.50 19.88 -4.49
N LEU A 266 -2.83 18.75 -4.70
CA LEU A 266 -3.48 17.47 -4.95
C LEU A 266 -2.69 16.32 -4.31
N VAL A 267 -3.40 15.43 -3.64
CA VAL A 267 -2.86 14.18 -3.07
C VAL A 267 -3.58 13.01 -3.73
N LEU A 268 -2.79 12.05 -4.25
CA LEU A 268 -3.25 10.88 -4.98
C LEU A 268 -2.83 9.62 -4.24
N SER A 269 -3.79 8.77 -3.87
CA SER A 269 -3.57 7.56 -3.07
C SER A 269 -4.38 6.37 -3.58
N GLY A 270 -3.99 5.16 -3.16
CA GLY A 270 -4.65 3.90 -3.46
C GLY A 270 -5.14 3.18 -2.21
N HIS A 271 -4.81 1.88 -2.10
CA HIS A 271 -4.97 1.01 -0.94
C HIS A 271 -6.40 0.57 -0.61
N ASP A 272 -7.36 1.46 -0.67
CA ASP A 272 -8.72 1.20 -0.16
C ASP A 272 -9.67 0.56 -1.17
N HIS A 273 -9.22 0.34 -2.39
CA HIS A 273 -10.00 -0.28 -3.47
C HIS A 273 -11.41 0.29 -3.64
N THR A 274 -11.53 1.60 -3.42
CA THR A 274 -12.74 2.41 -3.53
C THR A 274 -12.40 3.71 -4.24
N TYR A 275 -13.41 4.52 -4.50
CA TYR A 275 -13.19 5.91 -4.91
C TYR A 275 -13.60 6.86 -3.80
N GLN A 276 -12.75 7.84 -3.53
CA GLN A 276 -13.03 8.94 -2.62
C GLN A 276 -12.38 10.21 -3.14
N ARG A 277 -13.10 11.32 -3.03
CA ARG A 277 -12.57 12.67 -3.25
C ARG A 277 -13.09 13.61 -2.18
N THR A 278 -12.16 14.35 -1.56
CA THR A 278 -12.51 15.42 -0.62
C THR A 278 -12.98 16.68 -1.39
N GLY A 279 -13.77 17.50 -0.74
CA GLY A 279 -14.32 18.73 -1.32
C GLY A 279 -15.19 19.45 -0.31
N VAL A 280 -15.84 20.52 -0.73
CA VAL A 280 -16.72 21.30 0.13
C VAL A 280 -17.96 20.50 0.48
N ILE A 281 -18.14 20.21 1.78
CA ILE A 281 -19.30 19.51 2.33
C ILE A 281 -19.93 20.31 3.47
N ASP A 282 -21.24 20.14 3.69
CA ASP A 282 -21.96 20.70 4.84
C ASP A 282 -21.81 19.75 6.02
N THR A 283 -20.75 19.91 6.80
CA THR A 283 -20.41 19.04 7.95
C THR A 283 -21.48 19.05 9.06
N LYS A 284 -22.37 20.06 9.10
CA LYS A 284 -23.43 20.13 10.11
C LYS A 284 -24.52 19.06 9.93
N LYS A 285 -24.59 18.46 8.76
CA LYS A 285 -25.58 17.43 8.40
C LYS A 285 -25.03 16.01 8.44
N ILE A 286 -23.76 15.84 8.80
CA ILE A 286 -23.12 14.54 8.74
C ILE A 286 -22.90 14.03 10.16
N GLU A 287 -23.51 12.89 10.45
CA GLU A 287 -23.30 12.14 11.69
C GLU A 287 -22.12 11.16 11.52
N ASN A 288 -21.44 10.88 12.64
CA ASN A 288 -20.39 9.86 12.72
C ASN A 288 -19.15 10.08 11.81
N ILE A 289 -18.71 11.33 11.64
CA ILE A 289 -17.44 11.63 10.98
C ILE A 289 -16.29 11.13 11.90
N PRO A 290 -15.35 10.32 11.40
CA PRO A 290 -14.20 9.88 12.20
C PRO A 290 -13.37 11.05 12.70
N THR A 291 -12.75 10.90 13.87
CA THR A 291 -11.89 11.93 14.45
C THR A 291 -10.77 12.32 13.48
N GLY A 292 -10.58 13.62 13.27
CA GLY A 292 -9.59 14.16 12.32
C GLY A 292 -10.06 14.24 10.87
N TYR A 293 -11.27 13.76 10.54
CA TYR A 293 -11.82 13.79 9.18
C TYR A 293 -12.72 15.00 8.92
N GLN A 294 -13.11 15.75 9.96
CA GLN A 294 -13.96 16.94 9.84
C GLN A 294 -13.36 18.00 8.92
N GLN A 295 -12.03 18.02 8.80
CA GLN A 295 -11.27 18.95 7.95
C GLN A 295 -10.54 18.21 6.81
N ALA A 296 -11.10 17.13 6.29
CA ALA A 296 -10.53 16.42 5.14
C ALA A 296 -10.40 17.32 3.90
N TYR A 297 -11.23 18.35 3.80
CA TYR A 297 -11.04 19.48 2.89
C TYR A 297 -11.22 20.79 3.65
N ASP A 298 -10.19 21.62 3.61
CA ASP A 298 -10.21 22.99 4.15
C ASP A 298 -10.08 23.98 2.97
N PRO A 299 -11.10 24.82 2.71
CA PRO A 299 -11.06 25.79 1.61
C PRO A 299 -10.00 26.89 1.82
N GLU A 300 -9.50 27.12 3.04
CA GLU A 300 -8.41 28.08 3.31
C GLU A 300 -7.03 27.48 2.99
N ILE A 301 -6.94 26.17 2.86
CA ILE A 301 -5.75 25.45 2.41
C ILE A 301 -5.86 25.10 0.92
N GLY A 302 -6.94 24.43 0.54
CA GLY A 302 -7.27 24.09 -0.84
C GLY A 302 -6.74 22.75 -1.32
N THR A 303 -6.18 21.91 -0.45
CA THR A 303 -5.68 20.56 -0.81
C THR A 303 -6.85 19.60 -1.08
N VAL A 304 -6.85 18.97 -2.25
CA VAL A 304 -7.81 17.91 -2.59
C VAL A 304 -7.12 16.55 -2.44
N HIS A 305 -7.75 15.64 -1.70
CA HIS A 305 -7.30 14.25 -1.55
C HIS A 305 -8.18 13.33 -2.39
N VAL A 306 -7.55 12.45 -3.15
CA VAL A 306 -8.22 11.45 -3.98
C VAL A 306 -7.68 10.07 -3.66
N VAL A 307 -8.59 9.13 -3.44
CA VAL A 307 -8.31 7.68 -3.40
C VAL A 307 -8.97 7.06 -4.61
N SER A 308 -8.28 6.18 -5.31
CA SER A 308 -8.84 5.51 -6.48
C SER A 308 -8.37 4.07 -6.61
N VAL A 309 -9.12 3.26 -7.35
CA VAL A 309 -8.81 1.88 -7.69
C VAL A 309 -8.99 1.66 -9.18
N SER A 310 -8.02 1.03 -9.82
CA SER A 310 -8.05 0.70 -11.24
C SER A 310 -8.15 -0.81 -11.52
N GLY A 311 -7.75 -1.63 -10.56
CA GLY A 311 -7.90 -3.10 -10.59
C GLY A 311 -9.31 -3.58 -10.24
N PRO A 312 -9.57 -4.89 -10.36
CA PRO A 312 -10.89 -5.48 -10.14
C PRO A 312 -11.24 -5.75 -8.67
N LYS A 313 -10.27 -5.77 -7.76
CA LYS A 313 -10.50 -5.97 -6.32
C LYS A 313 -11.20 -4.77 -5.72
N MET A 314 -12.30 -4.99 -5.01
CA MET A 314 -13.16 -3.92 -4.51
C MET A 314 -13.45 -4.08 -3.02
N TYR A 315 -13.46 -2.96 -2.30
CA TYR A 315 -13.89 -2.90 -0.92
C TYR A 315 -15.18 -2.11 -0.75
N LYS A 316 -15.80 -2.25 0.43
CA LYS A 316 -17.01 -1.51 0.79
C LYS A 316 -16.65 -0.23 1.52
N ILE A 317 -17.40 0.81 1.23
CA ILE A 317 -17.39 2.05 1.98
C ILE A 317 -18.24 1.86 3.24
N THR A 318 -17.64 2.09 4.41
CA THR A 318 -18.31 1.87 5.70
C THR A 318 -18.26 3.08 6.60
N LYS A 319 -17.40 4.04 6.32
CA LYS A 319 -17.32 5.29 7.07
C LYS A 319 -18.27 6.33 6.48
N GLY A 320 -18.77 7.20 7.35
CA GLY A 320 -19.70 8.26 6.99
C GLY A 320 -19.12 9.26 5.97
N SER A 321 -19.98 10.04 5.36
CA SER A 321 -19.63 10.95 4.26
C SER A 321 -18.86 12.17 4.77
N TYR A 322 -17.56 12.06 4.89
CA TYR A 322 -16.66 13.19 5.05
C TYR A 322 -16.07 13.64 3.69
N ALA A 323 -16.37 12.92 2.63
CA ALA A 323 -15.90 13.17 1.29
C ALA A 323 -17.02 13.72 0.39
N LYS A 324 -16.65 14.50 -0.59
CA LYS A 324 -17.59 15.08 -1.56
C LYS A 324 -18.13 14.03 -2.53
N LYS A 325 -17.28 13.11 -2.94
CA LYS A 325 -17.64 11.98 -3.81
C LYS A 325 -17.10 10.70 -3.20
N LEU A 326 -17.95 9.70 -3.17
CA LEU A 326 -17.62 8.33 -2.75
C LEU A 326 -18.12 7.35 -3.80
N GLY A 327 -17.42 6.23 -3.97
CA GLY A 327 -17.82 5.18 -4.90
C GLY A 327 -17.16 3.85 -4.58
N GLU A 328 -17.90 2.78 -4.82
CA GLU A 328 -17.46 1.40 -4.69
C GLU A 328 -17.83 0.58 -5.91
N ASN A 329 -17.29 -0.63 -6.04
CA ASN A 329 -17.58 -1.57 -7.13
C ASN A 329 -17.35 -1.00 -8.55
N THR A 330 -16.37 -0.11 -8.71
CA THR A 330 -16.12 0.55 -9.99
C THR A 330 -14.62 0.74 -10.22
N GLN A 331 -14.08 0.12 -11.28
CA GLN A 331 -12.72 0.38 -11.76
C GLN A 331 -12.68 1.76 -12.42
N LEU A 332 -11.68 2.56 -12.05
CA LEU A 332 -11.55 3.93 -12.53
C LEU A 332 -10.12 4.21 -13.04
N TYR A 333 -10.02 5.11 -14.00
CA TYR A 333 -8.78 5.81 -14.35
C TYR A 333 -9.02 7.31 -14.35
N GLN A 334 -7.97 8.08 -14.14
CA GLN A 334 -8.08 9.52 -14.05
C GLN A 334 -7.18 10.19 -15.09
N ILE A 335 -7.71 11.26 -15.67
CA ILE A 335 -6.96 12.17 -16.55
C ILE A 335 -6.85 13.52 -15.85
N ILE A 336 -5.61 13.97 -15.68
CA ILE A 336 -5.28 15.24 -15.04
C ILE A 336 -4.63 16.13 -16.08
N ASP A 337 -5.31 17.19 -16.45
CA ASP A 337 -4.81 18.19 -17.39
C ASP A 337 -4.38 19.43 -16.61
N ILE A 338 -3.14 19.88 -16.83
CA ILE A 338 -2.62 21.09 -16.19
C ILE A 338 -2.24 22.11 -17.27
N ASN A 339 -2.85 23.27 -17.19
CA ASN A 339 -2.57 24.37 -18.10
C ASN A 339 -2.47 25.68 -17.32
N LYS A 340 -1.25 26.14 -17.06
CA LYS A 340 -0.96 27.35 -16.29
C LYS A 340 -1.64 27.32 -14.90
N ASP A 341 -2.74 28.03 -14.74
CA ASP A 341 -3.46 28.22 -13.49
C ASP A 341 -4.61 27.25 -13.28
N ASP A 342 -4.88 26.41 -14.24
CA ASP A 342 -5.97 25.46 -14.26
C ASP A 342 -5.44 24.02 -14.16
N LEU A 343 -5.89 23.28 -13.15
CA LEU A 343 -5.72 21.83 -13.03
C LEU A 343 -7.11 21.21 -13.12
N ARG A 344 -7.38 20.49 -14.20
CA ARG A 344 -8.62 19.76 -14.40
C ARG A 344 -8.42 18.29 -14.13
N PHE A 345 -9.17 17.77 -13.18
CA PHE A 345 -9.19 16.35 -12.82
C PHE A 345 -10.49 15.72 -13.34
N ARG A 346 -10.39 14.58 -13.99
CA ARG A 346 -11.52 13.80 -14.49
C ARG A 346 -11.29 12.33 -14.19
N ALA A 347 -12.25 11.68 -13.53
CA ALA A 347 -12.29 10.25 -13.32
C ALA A 347 -13.27 9.60 -14.28
N PHE A 348 -12.88 8.48 -14.87
CA PHE A 348 -13.69 7.73 -15.83
C PHE A 348 -13.79 6.27 -15.40
N THR A 349 -14.93 5.63 -15.67
CA THR A 349 -15.08 4.19 -15.51
C THR A 349 -14.28 3.42 -16.56
N ALA A 350 -14.07 2.12 -16.34
CA ALA A 350 -13.45 1.20 -17.30
C ALA A 350 -14.18 1.15 -18.68
N THR A 351 -15.34 1.77 -18.80
CA THR A 351 -16.11 1.89 -20.06
C THR A 351 -16.05 3.29 -20.68
N GLY A 352 -15.21 4.17 -20.14
CA GLY A 352 -15.04 5.55 -20.63
C GLY A 352 -16.13 6.53 -20.21
N LYS A 353 -17.02 6.15 -19.27
CA LYS A 353 -18.05 7.05 -18.76
C LYS A 353 -17.45 7.99 -17.71
N LEU A 354 -17.65 9.32 -17.84
CA LEU A 354 -17.27 10.28 -16.81
C LEU A 354 -17.96 9.96 -15.48
N TYR A 355 -17.15 9.82 -14.43
CA TYR A 355 -17.59 9.45 -13.10
C TYR A 355 -17.52 10.60 -12.10
N ASP A 356 -16.44 11.39 -12.15
CA ASP A 356 -16.24 12.58 -11.33
C ASP A 356 -15.38 13.60 -12.07
N GLU A 357 -15.57 14.88 -11.75
CA GLU A 357 -14.80 15.97 -12.35
C GLU A 357 -14.71 17.15 -11.40
N PHE A 358 -13.54 17.79 -11.35
CA PHE A 358 -13.35 19.09 -10.73
C PHE A 358 -12.23 19.88 -11.41
N LEU A 359 -12.25 21.18 -11.16
CA LEU A 359 -11.22 22.11 -11.59
C LEU A 359 -10.63 22.83 -10.38
N LEU A 360 -9.32 22.81 -10.22
CA LEU A 360 -8.59 23.69 -9.32
C LEU A 360 -8.07 24.87 -10.11
N LYS A 361 -8.33 26.08 -9.62
CA LYS A 361 -7.76 27.31 -10.19
C LYS A 361 -6.80 27.96 -9.19
N LYS A 362 -5.55 28.17 -9.62
CA LYS A 362 -4.61 29.00 -8.84
C LYS A 362 -5.11 30.42 -8.75
N ARG A 363 -5.00 30.98 -7.55
CA ARG A 363 -5.28 32.39 -7.30
C ARG A 363 -4.07 33.04 -6.66
N LYS A 364 -3.80 34.29 -7.03
CA LYS A 364 -2.68 35.02 -6.47
C LYS A 364 -2.93 35.25 -4.98
N ASP A 365 -1.97 34.85 -4.13
CA ASP A 365 -1.97 35.05 -2.68
C ASP A 365 -3.23 34.49 -1.95
N GLN A 366 -3.91 33.52 -2.55
CA GLN A 366 -5.09 32.87 -2.02
C GLN A 366 -5.03 31.35 -2.21
N PRO A 367 -5.76 30.55 -1.42
CA PRO A 367 -5.95 29.14 -1.68
C PRO A 367 -6.55 28.89 -3.07
N ASN A 368 -6.33 27.71 -3.63
CA ASN A 368 -6.96 27.33 -4.89
C ASN A 368 -8.48 27.44 -4.82
N LEU A 369 -9.08 27.89 -5.91
CA LEU A 369 -10.52 27.80 -6.06
C LEU A 369 -10.88 26.40 -6.57
N LEU A 370 -11.58 25.63 -5.76
CA LEU A 370 -12.17 24.36 -6.19
C LEU A 370 -13.53 24.65 -6.86
N ILE A 371 -13.63 24.27 -8.11
CA ILE A 371 -14.87 24.32 -8.90
C ILE A 371 -15.29 22.87 -9.17
N GLU A 372 -16.38 22.47 -8.57
CA GLU A 372 -16.96 21.14 -8.75
C GLU A 372 -17.98 21.18 -9.88
N THR A 373 -17.66 20.50 -10.96
CA THR A 373 -18.59 20.26 -12.05
C THR A 373 -19.31 18.95 -11.74
N ASN A 374 -20.60 19.02 -11.41
CA ASN A 374 -21.38 17.81 -11.23
C ASN A 374 -21.57 17.10 -12.57
N PRO A 375 -21.15 15.85 -12.72
CA PRO A 375 -21.69 14.99 -13.76
C PRO A 375 -23.09 14.50 -13.38
#